data_55f904547eefe0073181a883bb828d9f
#
_entry.id   55f904547eefe0073181a883bb828d9f
#
_cell.length_a   1.000
_cell.length_b   1.000
_cell.length_c   1.000
_cell.angle_alpha   90.00
_cell.angle_beta   90.00
_cell.angle_gamma   90.00
#
_symmetry.space_group_name_H-M   'P 1'
#
loop_
_entity.id
_entity.type
_entity.pdbx_description
1 polymer ?
#
loop_
_entity_poly.entity_id
_entity_poly.type
_entity_poly.pdbx_seq_one_letter_code
_entity_poly.pdbx_strand_id
1 'polypeptide(L)'
;MPMIAGLRRTTRRTARGTVRRTARHAAALAAAVAPAAVLAPAAHAAPAAAAVVVDVKLTGTGVTVHEKAADPVKVTSYTLGNVAYLRRDGRFAKQTGYQEITVAPKGRRAVAVPTTYVNDHDSVLLADLTANTGSKVQTVARPLIAKFAHWSRDGAKAVLTVQRKNGTSWDTVGFAVVDAAAKTARAVTVQGADRAARFRWGPGGTEVVTGHQGGTRFYGLDGGLRRTFAGTGAPAGGEDAFSPSGKDFLTWCPLTYTEPVCVRDRATGRLSARVNIRAQALLGWWDDRHLIAVVPSGGAYRAVVADLTGRSTRVLADIPAADWKAKVYLSYTRP
;
A
#
# COMPACT_ATOMS: atom_id res chain seq x y z
N MET A 1 -58.29 8.57 -14.40
CA MET A 1 -59.49 7.72 -14.17
C MET A 1 -59.18 6.29 -14.51
N PRO A 2 -59.70 5.31 -13.82
CA PRO A 2 -59.74 5.11 -12.37
C PRO A 2 -59.02 3.79 -11.96
N MET A 3 -58.60 3.67 -10.72
CA MET A 3 -59.17 2.84 -9.62
C MET A 3 -58.97 1.33 -9.81
N ILE A 4 -58.73 0.47 -8.86
CA ILE A 4 -58.92 0.34 -7.39
C ILE A 4 -58.17 -0.93 -6.93
N ALA A 5 -57.54 -0.85 -5.79
CA ALA A 5 -57.66 -1.62 -4.57
C ALA A 5 -57.32 -3.12 -4.52
N GLY A 6 -56.68 -3.48 -3.40
CA GLY A 6 -56.75 -4.83 -2.85
C GLY A 6 -55.78 -5.08 -1.68
N LEU A 7 -56.19 -4.68 -0.48
CA LEU A 7 -55.64 -5.13 0.81
C LEU A 7 -55.61 -6.65 0.93
N ARG A 8 -54.64 -7.22 1.63
CA ARG A 8 -54.93 -8.14 2.77
C ARG A 8 -53.74 -8.27 3.70
N ARG A 9 -53.94 -7.80 4.95
CA ARG A 9 -53.20 -8.15 6.15
C ARG A 9 -53.51 -9.61 6.53
N THR A 10 -52.51 -10.33 6.99
CA THR A 10 -52.71 -11.47 7.90
C THR A 10 -51.70 -11.41 9.02
N THR A 11 -52.20 -11.03 10.16
CA THR A 11 -51.62 -11.23 11.49
C THR A 11 -51.72 -12.70 11.87
N ARG A 12 -50.64 -13.28 12.41
CA ARG A 12 -50.74 -14.47 13.27
C ARG A 12 -49.92 -14.25 14.53
N ARG A 13 -50.63 -14.10 15.62
CA ARG A 13 -50.24 -14.31 17.04
C ARG A 13 -50.14 -15.82 17.29
N THR A 14 -49.30 -16.17 18.22
CA THR A 14 -49.37 -17.25 19.25
C THR A 14 -47.94 -17.68 19.56
N ALA A 15 -47.53 -18.08 20.74
CA ALA A 15 -48.08 -18.09 22.10
C ALA A 15 -46.88 -18.22 23.07
N ARG A 16 -47.03 -17.67 24.23
CA ARG A 16 -46.14 -17.85 25.40
C ARG A 16 -46.22 -19.30 25.87
N GLY A 17 -45.08 -19.91 26.14
CA GLY A 17 -44.93 -21.16 26.88
C GLY A 17 -43.97 -20.97 28.04
N THR A 18 -44.54 -20.70 29.22
CA THR A 18 -43.83 -20.65 30.53
C THR A 18 -43.76 -22.08 31.04
N VAL A 19 -42.55 -22.62 31.23
CA VAL A 19 -42.36 -23.85 31.99
C VAL A 19 -41.57 -23.52 33.26
N ARG A 20 -42.30 -23.49 34.38
CA ARG A 20 -41.73 -23.57 35.74
C ARG A 20 -41.23 -25.00 35.96
N ARG A 21 -40.00 -25.14 36.38
CA ARG A 21 -39.53 -26.37 37.06
C ARG A 21 -38.92 -26.02 38.38
N THR A 22 -39.52 -26.64 39.34
CA THR A 22 -39.29 -26.62 40.79
C THR A 22 -37.91 -27.12 41.19
N ALA A 23 -37.34 -26.42 42.15
CA ALA A 23 -36.13 -26.77 42.87
C ALA A 23 -36.34 -28.03 43.73
N ARG A 24 -35.40 -28.97 43.73
CA ARG A 24 -35.19 -29.94 44.81
C ARG A 24 -33.77 -29.76 45.34
N HIS A 25 -33.70 -29.35 46.61
CA HIS A 25 -32.47 -29.26 47.39
C HIS A 25 -31.99 -30.68 47.73
N ALA A 26 -30.76 -30.98 47.34
CA ALA A 26 -30.02 -32.09 47.94
C ALA A 26 -28.72 -31.52 48.50
N ALA A 27 -28.62 -31.51 49.80
CA ALA A 27 -27.43 -31.14 50.53
C ALA A 27 -26.46 -32.33 50.46
N ALA A 28 -25.30 -32.15 49.87
CA ALA A 28 -24.18 -33.11 49.94
C ALA A 28 -23.02 -32.37 50.64
N LEU A 29 -22.66 -32.89 51.81
CA LEU A 29 -21.41 -32.55 52.49
C LEU A 29 -20.24 -33.03 51.63
N ALA A 30 -19.42 -32.13 51.15
CA ALA A 30 -18.14 -32.43 50.52
C ALA A 30 -17.02 -31.99 51.48
N ALA A 31 -16.24 -32.95 51.94
CA ALA A 31 -15.02 -32.74 52.70
C ALA A 31 -13.99 -31.99 51.86
N ALA A 32 -13.50 -30.87 52.40
CA ALA A 32 -12.45 -30.07 51.80
C ALA A 32 -11.09 -30.79 51.93
N VAL A 33 -10.60 -31.38 50.81
CA VAL A 33 -9.19 -31.74 50.67
C VAL A 33 -8.49 -30.53 50.03
N ALA A 34 -7.65 -29.84 50.80
CA ALA A 34 -6.80 -28.77 50.30
C ALA A 34 -5.71 -29.32 49.38
N PRO A 35 -5.60 -28.90 48.11
CA PRO A 35 -4.45 -29.26 47.30
C PRO A 35 -3.26 -28.40 47.75
N ALA A 36 -2.16 -29.05 48.11
CA ALA A 36 -0.86 -28.42 48.28
C ALA A 36 -0.43 -27.79 46.96
N ALA A 37 -0.38 -26.44 46.90
CA ALA A 37 0.14 -25.71 45.76
C ALA A 37 1.65 -25.98 45.65
N VAL A 38 2.04 -26.81 44.69
CA VAL A 38 3.43 -26.95 44.28
C VAL A 38 3.76 -25.69 43.49
N LEU A 39 4.53 -24.80 44.09
CA LEU A 39 5.12 -23.64 43.43
C LEU A 39 6.11 -24.15 42.37
N ALA A 40 5.67 -24.19 41.10
CA ALA A 40 6.56 -24.39 39.98
C ALA A 40 7.53 -23.20 39.89
N PRO A 41 8.85 -23.43 39.74
CA PRO A 41 9.81 -22.35 39.56
C PRO A 41 9.46 -21.56 38.30
N ALA A 42 9.32 -20.25 38.45
CA ALA A 42 9.11 -19.33 37.33
C ALA A 42 10.27 -19.52 36.35
N ALA A 43 10.00 -20.12 35.19
CA ALA A 43 10.96 -20.18 34.10
C ALA A 43 11.30 -18.73 33.70
N HIS A 44 12.48 -18.29 34.03
CA HIS A 44 13.01 -17.02 33.55
C HIS A 44 13.08 -17.13 32.03
N ALA A 45 12.23 -16.39 31.32
CA ALA A 45 12.32 -16.25 29.88
C ALA A 45 13.70 -15.66 29.57
N ALA A 46 14.53 -16.42 28.85
CA ALA A 46 15.81 -15.92 28.38
C ALA A 46 15.57 -14.61 27.61
N PRO A 47 16.41 -13.57 27.80
CA PRO A 47 16.25 -12.32 27.07
C PRO A 47 16.28 -12.63 25.56
N ALA A 48 15.22 -12.18 24.86
CA ALA A 48 15.15 -12.36 23.41
C ALA A 48 16.42 -11.74 22.79
N ALA A 49 17.20 -12.54 22.08
CA ALA A 49 18.39 -12.08 21.41
C ALA A 49 18.06 -10.88 20.54
N ALA A 50 18.77 -9.76 20.71
CA ALA A 50 18.55 -8.54 19.93
C ALA A 50 18.68 -8.90 18.45
N ALA A 51 17.61 -8.65 17.66
CA ALA A 51 17.61 -8.96 16.24
C ALA A 51 18.73 -8.20 15.53
N VAL A 52 19.65 -8.91 14.87
CA VAL A 52 20.80 -8.35 14.16
C VAL A 52 20.31 -7.42 13.05
N VAL A 53 20.83 -6.20 13.05
CA VAL A 53 20.63 -5.23 11.96
C VAL A 53 21.71 -5.47 10.91
N VAL A 54 21.29 -5.55 9.66
CA VAL A 54 22.18 -5.67 8.49
C VAL A 54 22.10 -4.37 7.70
N ASP A 55 23.26 -3.76 7.48
CA ASP A 55 23.37 -2.56 6.66
C ASP A 55 23.58 -2.92 5.19
N VAL A 56 22.68 -2.41 4.34
CA VAL A 56 22.72 -2.63 2.90
C VAL A 56 22.94 -1.29 2.19
N LYS A 57 24.09 -1.15 1.52
CA LYS A 57 24.39 0.06 0.73
C LYS A 57 23.70 -0.01 -0.64
N LEU A 58 23.09 1.10 -1.06
CA LEU A 58 22.51 1.23 -2.40
C LEU A 58 23.60 1.64 -3.41
N THR A 59 23.77 0.83 -4.43
CA THR A 59 24.79 1.03 -5.48
C THR A 59 24.66 2.41 -6.13
N GLY A 60 25.77 3.14 -6.25
CA GLY A 60 25.80 4.46 -6.89
C GLY A 60 25.20 5.60 -6.04
N THR A 61 24.97 5.37 -4.74
CA THR A 61 24.49 6.35 -3.77
C THR A 61 25.26 6.27 -2.47
N GLY A 62 25.10 7.26 -1.61
CA GLY A 62 25.52 7.19 -0.20
C GLY A 62 24.47 6.63 0.75
N VAL A 63 23.33 6.16 0.22
CA VAL A 63 22.22 5.64 1.04
C VAL A 63 22.58 4.30 1.67
N THR A 64 22.31 4.17 2.97
CA THR A 64 22.44 2.92 3.71
C THR A 64 21.07 2.52 4.26
N VAL A 65 20.63 1.32 3.96
CA VAL A 65 19.36 0.73 4.45
C VAL A 65 19.68 -0.20 5.62
N HIS A 66 18.93 -0.07 6.73
CA HIS A 66 19.09 -0.83 7.98
C HIS A 66 17.99 -1.88 8.08
N GLU A 67 18.29 -3.12 7.74
CA GLU A 67 17.31 -4.22 7.69
C GLU A 67 17.49 -5.20 8.85
N LYS A 68 16.38 -5.77 9.29
CA LYS A 68 16.35 -6.96 10.14
C LYS A 68 15.72 -8.12 9.38
N ALA A 69 16.07 -9.35 9.71
CA ALA A 69 15.49 -10.54 9.07
C ALA A 69 13.96 -10.56 9.15
N ALA A 70 13.41 -10.19 10.32
CA ALA A 70 11.98 -10.19 10.60
C ALA A 70 11.21 -8.95 10.09
N ASP A 71 11.83 -8.09 9.29
CA ASP A 71 11.14 -6.91 8.78
C ASP A 71 9.98 -7.30 7.86
N PRO A 72 8.77 -6.73 8.06
CA PRO A 72 7.58 -7.06 7.28
C PRO A 72 7.62 -6.53 5.85
N VAL A 73 8.54 -5.60 5.58
CA VAL A 73 8.82 -5.05 4.26
C VAL A 73 10.32 -4.85 4.09
N LYS A 74 10.81 -4.95 2.86
CA LYS A 74 12.21 -4.71 2.51
C LYS A 74 12.33 -3.85 1.27
N VAL A 75 13.44 -3.11 1.14
CA VAL A 75 13.76 -2.41 -0.11
C VAL A 75 14.11 -3.45 -1.17
N THR A 76 13.31 -3.54 -2.21
CA THR A 76 13.51 -4.51 -3.32
C THR A 76 13.98 -3.86 -4.61
N SER A 77 13.71 -2.57 -4.76
CA SER A 77 14.18 -1.74 -5.86
C SER A 77 14.27 -0.28 -5.40
N TYR A 78 14.97 0.53 -6.16
CA TYR A 78 14.96 1.98 -6.01
C TYR A 78 15.21 2.64 -7.36
N THR A 79 14.89 3.93 -7.46
CA THR A 79 15.30 4.78 -8.56
C THR A 79 16.28 5.84 -8.09
N LEU A 80 17.22 6.22 -8.96
CA LEU A 80 18.07 7.39 -8.80
C LEU A 80 17.90 8.24 -10.07
N GLY A 81 17.18 9.36 -9.94
CA GLY A 81 16.71 10.12 -11.10
C GLY A 81 15.81 9.27 -12.00
N ASN A 82 16.25 9.03 -13.23
CA ASN A 82 15.52 8.21 -14.22
C ASN A 82 16.17 6.85 -14.45
N VAL A 83 16.89 6.30 -13.47
CA VAL A 83 17.56 5.01 -13.57
C VAL A 83 17.05 4.09 -12.48
N ALA A 84 16.60 2.91 -12.87
CA ALA A 84 16.12 1.90 -11.92
C ALA A 84 17.25 0.97 -11.48
N TYR A 85 17.13 0.50 -10.23
CA TYR A 85 17.99 -0.51 -9.63
C TYR A 85 17.13 -1.60 -9.00
N LEU A 86 17.52 -2.84 -9.22
CA LEU A 86 16.81 -4.02 -8.71
C LEU A 86 17.73 -4.80 -7.77
N ARG A 87 17.16 -5.25 -6.64
CA ARG A 87 17.85 -6.10 -5.69
C ARG A 87 17.88 -7.53 -6.17
N ARG A 88 19.08 -8.13 -6.24
CA ARG A 88 19.32 -9.55 -6.48
C ARG A 88 20.44 -10.03 -5.55
N ASP A 89 20.27 -11.18 -4.94
CA ASP A 89 21.27 -11.80 -4.07
C ASP A 89 21.85 -10.84 -3.01
N GLY A 90 20.95 -10.05 -2.41
CA GLY A 90 21.31 -9.08 -1.37
C GLY A 90 21.94 -7.78 -1.88
N ARG A 91 22.20 -7.63 -3.18
CA ARG A 91 22.85 -6.46 -3.80
C ARG A 91 21.92 -5.77 -4.79
N PHE A 92 22.14 -4.48 -5.00
CA PHE A 92 21.39 -3.70 -5.99
C PHE A 92 22.20 -3.55 -7.27
N ALA A 93 21.61 -3.95 -8.40
CA ALA A 93 22.20 -3.83 -9.72
C ALA A 93 21.43 -2.81 -10.58
N LYS A 94 22.17 -1.94 -11.27
CA LYS A 94 21.63 -0.97 -12.22
C LYS A 94 20.93 -1.69 -13.37
N GLN A 95 19.76 -1.22 -13.74
CA GLN A 95 18.96 -1.76 -14.85
C GLN A 95 18.94 -0.75 -16.00
N THR A 96 19.89 -0.92 -16.91
CA THR A 96 20.04 -0.01 -18.06
C THR A 96 18.81 -0.07 -18.97
N GLY A 97 18.32 1.10 -19.38
CA GLY A 97 17.13 1.22 -20.25
C GLY A 97 15.79 1.25 -19.51
N TYR A 98 15.81 1.12 -18.18
CA TYR A 98 14.61 1.21 -17.35
C TYR A 98 14.68 2.39 -16.38
N GLN A 99 13.57 3.15 -16.31
CA GLN A 99 13.43 4.31 -15.44
C GLN A 99 12.74 3.95 -14.10
N GLU A 100 12.04 2.84 -14.04
CA GLU A 100 11.29 2.39 -12.88
C GLU A 100 11.23 0.87 -12.86
N ILE A 101 11.37 0.27 -11.68
CA ILE A 101 11.12 -1.16 -11.46
C ILE A 101 10.40 -1.31 -10.13
N THR A 102 9.29 -2.05 -10.13
CA THR A 102 8.58 -2.44 -8.93
C THR A 102 8.47 -3.96 -8.85
N VAL A 103 8.73 -4.49 -7.66
CA VAL A 103 8.71 -5.94 -7.40
C VAL A 103 7.37 -6.32 -6.78
N ALA A 104 6.77 -7.38 -7.29
CA ALA A 104 5.51 -7.91 -6.77
C ALA A 104 5.68 -8.42 -5.31
N PRO A 105 4.63 -8.39 -4.49
CA PRO A 105 4.60 -9.14 -3.25
C PRO A 105 5.06 -10.59 -3.46
N LYS A 106 5.77 -11.16 -2.49
CA LYS A 106 6.46 -12.46 -2.57
C LYS A 106 7.70 -12.50 -3.48
N GLY A 107 8.16 -11.35 -4.03
CA GLY A 107 9.46 -11.21 -4.66
C GLY A 107 9.75 -11.96 -5.96
N ARG A 108 8.76 -12.65 -6.55
CA ARG A 108 8.97 -13.53 -7.71
C ARG A 108 8.90 -12.82 -9.06
N ARG A 109 8.20 -11.71 -9.14
CA ARG A 109 7.95 -10.96 -10.38
C ARG A 109 8.31 -9.50 -10.21
N ALA A 110 8.64 -8.86 -11.34
CA ALA A 110 8.79 -7.41 -11.39
C ALA A 110 8.18 -6.85 -12.68
N VAL A 111 7.73 -5.60 -12.59
CA VAL A 111 7.43 -4.77 -13.78
C VAL A 111 8.50 -3.72 -13.89
N ALA A 112 9.14 -3.64 -15.06
CA ALA A 112 10.10 -2.60 -15.37
C ALA A 112 9.55 -1.70 -16.50
N VAL A 113 9.60 -0.38 -16.27
CA VAL A 113 9.13 0.64 -17.20
C VAL A 113 10.32 1.16 -18.00
N PRO A 114 10.37 0.95 -19.34
CA PRO A 114 11.46 1.44 -20.18
C PRO A 114 11.53 2.97 -20.25
N THR A 115 12.68 3.50 -20.67
CA THR A 115 12.88 4.93 -20.88
C THR A 115 12.34 5.41 -22.23
N THR A 116 12.11 4.50 -23.18
CA THR A 116 11.77 4.81 -24.58
C THR A 116 10.62 3.96 -25.10
N TYR A 117 9.89 4.50 -26.09
CA TYR A 117 8.93 3.72 -26.87
C TYR A 117 9.63 2.66 -27.74
N VAL A 118 8.90 1.60 -28.06
CA VAL A 118 9.32 0.58 -29.00
C VAL A 118 8.18 0.37 -30.00
N ASN A 119 8.46 0.55 -31.30
CA ASN A 119 7.47 0.44 -32.38
C ASN A 119 6.21 1.30 -32.12
N ASP A 120 6.42 2.57 -31.76
CA ASP A 120 5.36 3.54 -31.43
C ASP A 120 4.42 3.16 -30.27
N HIS A 121 4.77 2.14 -29.51
CA HIS A 121 4.05 1.75 -28.31
C HIS A 121 4.93 1.93 -27.08
N ASP A 122 4.31 2.39 -26.02
CA ASP A 122 4.85 2.22 -24.67
C ASP A 122 4.63 0.78 -24.23
N SER A 123 5.51 0.29 -23.40
CA SER A 123 5.48 -1.10 -22.96
C SER A 123 6.13 -1.25 -21.59
N VAL A 124 5.90 -2.38 -20.96
CA VAL A 124 6.63 -2.80 -19.77
C VAL A 124 7.33 -4.13 -20.03
N LEU A 125 8.44 -4.37 -19.33
CA LEU A 125 8.99 -5.70 -19.17
C LEU A 125 8.37 -6.35 -17.94
N LEU A 126 7.63 -7.42 -18.14
CA LEU A 126 7.17 -8.29 -17.07
C LEU A 126 8.23 -9.37 -16.87
N ALA A 127 9.00 -9.26 -15.78
CA ALA A 127 10.09 -10.17 -15.47
C ALA A 127 9.64 -11.23 -14.45
N ASP A 128 10.05 -12.48 -14.69
CA ASP A 128 10.10 -13.55 -13.70
C ASP A 128 11.51 -13.57 -13.09
N LEU A 129 11.61 -13.18 -11.83
CA LEU A 129 12.89 -13.04 -11.13
C LEU A 129 13.48 -14.39 -10.73
N THR A 130 12.65 -15.43 -10.62
CA THR A 130 13.07 -16.78 -10.29
C THR A 130 13.63 -17.49 -11.53
N ALA A 131 12.89 -17.45 -12.63
CA ALA A 131 13.30 -18.06 -13.90
C ALA A 131 14.33 -17.22 -14.68
N ASN A 132 14.57 -15.98 -14.22
CA ASN A 132 15.41 -14.99 -14.92
C ASN A 132 14.99 -14.76 -16.39
N THR A 133 13.68 -14.70 -16.63
CA THR A 133 13.08 -14.48 -17.94
C THR A 133 12.21 -13.24 -17.93
N GLY A 134 11.89 -12.72 -19.11
CA GLY A 134 11.03 -11.55 -19.23
C GLY A 134 10.17 -11.58 -20.47
N SER A 135 8.98 -11.00 -20.38
CA SER A 135 8.06 -10.82 -21.51
C SER A 135 7.74 -9.34 -21.67
N LYS A 136 7.85 -8.82 -22.88
CA LYS A 136 7.45 -7.46 -23.19
C LYS A 136 5.93 -7.40 -23.36
N VAL A 137 5.28 -6.49 -22.65
CA VAL A 137 3.84 -6.27 -22.71
C VAL A 137 3.60 -4.84 -23.17
N GLN A 138 2.96 -4.67 -24.33
CA GLN A 138 2.54 -3.35 -24.82
C GLN A 138 1.43 -2.80 -23.92
N THR A 139 1.51 -1.52 -23.56
CA THR A 139 0.56 -0.85 -22.66
C THR A 139 -0.32 0.15 -23.41
N VAL A 140 0.27 1.19 -23.98
CA VAL A 140 -0.44 2.26 -24.69
C VAL A 140 0.32 2.67 -25.97
N ALA A 141 -0.45 3.13 -26.96
CA ALA A 141 0.16 3.71 -28.16
C ALA A 141 0.63 5.14 -27.89
N ARG A 142 1.64 5.59 -28.62
CA ARG A 142 2.08 6.99 -28.68
C ARG A 142 0.88 7.89 -29.05
N PRO A 143 0.68 9.09 -28.48
CA PRO A 143 1.64 9.81 -27.63
C PRO A 143 1.46 9.57 -26.11
N LEU A 144 0.72 8.53 -25.72
CA LEU A 144 0.52 8.19 -24.31
C LEU A 144 1.74 7.46 -23.73
N ILE A 145 1.93 7.58 -22.42
CA ILE A 145 2.90 6.79 -21.65
C ILE A 145 2.21 6.16 -20.46
N ALA A 146 2.72 5.02 -20.00
CA ALA A 146 2.27 4.33 -18.79
C ALA A 146 3.43 4.23 -17.79
N LYS A 147 3.30 4.88 -16.62
CA LYS A 147 4.34 4.99 -15.59
C LYS A 147 3.75 4.77 -14.20
N PHE A 148 4.62 4.79 -13.17
CA PHE A 148 4.23 4.64 -11.77
C PHE A 148 3.48 3.33 -11.54
N ALA A 149 4.21 2.25 -11.84
CA ALA A 149 3.70 0.90 -11.71
C ALA A 149 3.56 0.49 -10.24
N HIS A 150 2.40 -0.07 -9.88
CA HIS A 150 2.12 -0.62 -8.56
C HIS A 150 1.48 -1.99 -8.71
N TRP A 151 1.94 -2.97 -7.91
CA TRP A 151 1.38 -4.31 -7.91
C TRP A 151 0.13 -4.41 -7.04
N SER A 152 -0.83 -5.25 -7.47
CA SER A 152 -1.89 -5.74 -6.58
C SER A 152 -1.27 -6.60 -5.47
N ARG A 153 -1.94 -6.68 -4.32
CA ARG A 153 -1.43 -7.40 -3.14
C ARG A 153 -1.21 -8.89 -3.35
N ASP A 154 -1.96 -9.49 -4.26
CA ASP A 154 -1.81 -10.88 -4.67
C ASP A 154 -0.65 -11.10 -5.68
N GLY A 155 -0.07 -10.00 -6.20
CA GLY A 155 0.97 -10.05 -7.23
C GLY A 155 0.49 -10.55 -8.59
N ALA A 156 -0.83 -10.57 -8.82
CA ALA A 156 -1.42 -11.05 -10.07
C ALA A 156 -1.43 -9.97 -11.16
N LYS A 157 -1.56 -8.69 -10.78
CA LYS A 157 -1.70 -7.59 -11.72
C LYS A 157 -0.85 -6.39 -11.30
N ALA A 158 -0.44 -5.59 -12.26
CA ALA A 158 0.14 -4.27 -12.01
C ALA A 158 -0.74 -3.18 -12.62
N VAL A 159 -0.92 -2.05 -11.92
CA VAL A 159 -1.54 -0.84 -12.46
C VAL A 159 -0.47 0.19 -12.74
N LEU A 160 -0.58 0.86 -13.90
CA LEU A 160 0.25 1.99 -14.28
C LEU A 160 -0.64 3.20 -14.52
N THR A 161 -0.16 4.37 -14.19
CA THR A 161 -0.81 5.63 -14.53
C THR A 161 -0.54 5.97 -15.99
N VAL A 162 -1.60 6.17 -16.75
CA VAL A 162 -1.51 6.61 -18.16
C VAL A 162 -1.52 8.11 -18.22
N GLN A 163 -0.54 8.68 -18.92
CA GLN A 163 -0.36 10.11 -19.05
C GLN A 163 -0.26 10.54 -20.53
N ARG A 164 -0.69 11.78 -20.79
CA ARG A 164 -0.54 12.45 -22.08
C ARG A 164 0.34 13.68 -21.90
N LYS A 165 1.24 13.89 -22.83
CA LYS A 165 2.08 15.10 -22.84
C LYS A 165 1.21 16.34 -23.13
N ASN A 166 1.41 17.40 -22.35
CA ASN A 166 0.72 18.68 -22.49
C ASN A 166 1.74 19.80 -22.28
N GLY A 167 2.28 20.31 -23.39
CA GLY A 167 3.41 21.25 -23.36
C GLY A 167 4.64 20.60 -22.71
N THR A 168 5.11 21.17 -21.60
CA THR A 168 6.23 20.66 -20.80
C THR A 168 5.80 19.71 -19.68
N SER A 169 4.49 19.56 -19.43
CA SER A 169 3.91 18.71 -18.37
C SER A 169 3.33 17.40 -18.91
N TRP A 170 2.97 16.52 -17.99
CA TRP A 170 2.25 15.28 -18.27
C TRP A 170 0.95 15.26 -17.48
N ASP A 171 -0.17 15.11 -18.18
CA ASP A 171 -1.49 15.05 -17.60
C ASP A 171 -1.96 13.60 -17.48
N THR A 172 -2.45 13.23 -16.31
CA THR A 172 -3.06 11.92 -16.08
C THR A 172 -4.39 11.83 -16.81
N VAL A 173 -4.54 10.81 -17.66
CA VAL A 173 -5.74 10.58 -18.46
C VAL A 173 -6.42 9.24 -18.14
N GLY A 174 -5.77 8.39 -17.36
CA GLY A 174 -6.32 7.09 -16.99
C GLY A 174 -5.28 6.16 -16.40
N PHE A 175 -5.54 4.88 -16.53
CA PHE A 175 -4.63 3.83 -16.04
C PHE A 175 -4.56 2.65 -17.03
N ALA A 176 -3.50 1.87 -16.92
CA ALA A 176 -3.36 0.59 -17.62
C ALA A 176 -3.21 -0.52 -16.58
N VAL A 177 -3.89 -1.64 -16.79
CA VAL A 177 -3.77 -2.85 -15.97
C VAL A 177 -3.02 -3.89 -16.77
N VAL A 178 -1.89 -4.35 -16.25
CA VAL A 178 -1.09 -5.46 -16.77
C VAL A 178 -1.47 -6.72 -16.01
N ASP A 179 -1.93 -7.74 -16.70
CA ASP A 179 -2.16 -9.07 -16.15
C ASP A 179 -0.89 -9.90 -16.28
N ALA A 180 -0.35 -10.33 -15.16
CA ALA A 180 0.94 -11.02 -15.13
C ALA A 180 0.87 -12.46 -15.64
N ALA A 181 -0.27 -13.12 -15.55
CA ALA A 181 -0.45 -14.49 -16.04
C ALA A 181 -0.74 -14.49 -17.55
N ALA A 182 -1.66 -13.66 -18.01
CA ALA A 182 -2.01 -13.52 -19.41
C ALA A 182 -0.94 -12.79 -20.23
N LYS A 183 -0.01 -12.06 -19.60
CA LYS A 183 0.99 -11.19 -20.24
C LYS A 183 0.37 -10.18 -21.21
N THR A 184 -0.75 -9.61 -20.80
CA THR A 184 -1.50 -8.61 -21.57
C THR A 184 -1.67 -7.33 -20.75
N ALA A 185 -1.97 -6.22 -21.43
CA ALA A 185 -2.35 -4.98 -20.77
C ALA A 185 -3.64 -4.43 -21.36
N ARG A 186 -4.43 -3.77 -20.52
CA ARG A 186 -5.61 -3.03 -20.93
C ARG A 186 -5.52 -1.60 -20.38
N ALA A 187 -5.53 -0.62 -21.27
CA ALA A 187 -5.62 0.79 -20.92
C ALA A 187 -7.08 1.23 -20.76
N VAL A 188 -7.32 2.10 -19.80
CA VAL A 188 -8.63 2.64 -19.46
C VAL A 188 -8.51 4.14 -19.27
N THR A 189 -9.27 4.91 -20.05
CA THR A 189 -9.38 6.37 -19.85
C THR A 189 -10.42 6.64 -18.78
N VAL A 190 -10.12 7.57 -17.87
CA VAL A 190 -11.07 8.04 -16.86
C VAL A 190 -11.19 9.55 -16.91
N GLN A 191 -12.37 10.05 -16.55
CA GLN A 191 -12.61 11.47 -16.44
C GLN A 191 -12.38 11.96 -15.02
N GLY A 192 -11.85 13.20 -14.90
CA GLY A 192 -11.79 13.89 -13.63
C GLY A 192 -10.68 13.43 -12.68
N ALA A 193 -9.67 12.70 -13.13
CA ALA A 193 -8.44 12.56 -12.35
C ALA A 193 -7.67 13.89 -12.35
N ASP A 194 -7.02 14.23 -11.23
CA ASP A 194 -6.14 15.40 -11.19
C ASP A 194 -4.95 15.19 -12.13
N ARG A 195 -4.46 16.28 -12.76
CA ARG A 195 -3.41 16.21 -13.78
C ARG A 195 -2.14 15.50 -13.33
N ALA A 196 -1.76 15.67 -12.07
CA ALA A 196 -0.57 15.05 -11.48
C ALA A 196 -0.89 13.79 -10.65
N ALA A 197 -2.14 13.34 -10.62
CA ALA A 197 -2.55 12.19 -9.81
C ALA A 197 -1.96 10.88 -10.32
N ARG A 198 -1.77 9.93 -9.40
CA ARG A 198 -1.27 8.59 -9.71
C ARG A 198 -2.30 7.56 -9.28
N PHE A 199 -2.48 6.54 -10.11
CA PHE A 199 -3.35 5.42 -9.78
C PHE A 199 -2.62 4.40 -8.92
N ARG A 200 -3.32 3.90 -7.91
CA ARG A 200 -2.88 2.82 -7.02
C ARG A 200 -3.97 1.78 -6.88
N TRP A 201 -3.62 0.59 -6.45
CA TRP A 201 -4.60 -0.44 -6.16
C TRP A 201 -5.39 -0.13 -4.89
N GLY A 202 -6.69 -0.46 -4.91
CA GLY A 202 -7.43 -0.77 -3.69
C GLY A 202 -7.04 -2.16 -3.15
N PRO A 203 -7.21 -2.44 -1.85
CA PRO A 203 -6.70 -3.66 -1.22
C PRO A 203 -7.18 -4.97 -1.83
N GLY A 204 -8.39 -4.98 -2.37
CA GLY A 204 -9.01 -6.18 -2.99
C GLY A 204 -8.60 -6.45 -4.44
N GLY A 205 -7.78 -5.59 -5.07
CA GLY A 205 -7.35 -5.77 -6.47
C GLY A 205 -8.47 -5.65 -7.52
N THR A 206 -9.64 -5.14 -7.13
CA THR A 206 -10.83 -4.97 -8.01
C THR A 206 -11.14 -3.52 -8.33
N GLU A 207 -10.47 -2.59 -7.68
CA GLU A 207 -10.62 -1.15 -7.86
C GLU A 207 -9.25 -0.46 -7.81
N VAL A 208 -9.18 0.71 -8.42
CA VAL A 208 -8.02 1.60 -8.35
C VAL A 208 -8.42 2.93 -7.71
N VAL A 209 -7.47 3.61 -7.09
CA VAL A 209 -7.68 4.86 -6.37
C VAL A 209 -6.72 5.93 -6.87
N THR A 210 -7.20 7.18 -6.91
CA THR A 210 -6.39 8.34 -7.31
C THR A 210 -6.89 9.63 -6.66
N GLY A 211 -6.11 10.71 -6.75
CA GLY A 211 -6.51 12.05 -6.31
C GLY A 211 -7.52 12.70 -7.26
N HIS A 212 -8.42 13.51 -6.70
CA HIS A 212 -9.37 14.32 -7.43
C HIS A 212 -9.78 15.56 -6.61
N GLN A 213 -9.44 16.76 -7.10
CA GLN A 213 -9.86 18.05 -6.51
C GLN A 213 -9.68 18.12 -4.99
N GLY A 214 -8.49 17.77 -4.52
CA GLY A 214 -8.19 17.74 -3.08
C GLY A 214 -8.87 16.61 -2.31
N GLY A 215 -9.45 15.64 -2.99
CA GLY A 215 -10.06 14.44 -2.43
C GLY A 215 -9.55 13.15 -3.07
N THR A 216 -10.28 12.08 -2.85
CA THR A 216 -9.95 10.72 -3.30
C THR A 216 -11.09 10.12 -4.10
N ARG A 217 -10.80 9.55 -5.28
CA ARG A 217 -11.73 8.79 -6.10
C ARG A 217 -11.31 7.34 -6.27
N PHE A 218 -12.29 6.46 -6.28
CA PHE A 218 -12.15 5.03 -6.55
C PHE A 218 -12.86 4.69 -7.85
N TYR A 219 -12.18 3.94 -8.71
CA TYR A 219 -12.71 3.49 -9.99
C TYR A 219 -12.65 1.97 -10.07
N GLY A 220 -13.65 1.38 -10.72
CA GLY A 220 -13.57 -0.02 -11.14
C GLY A 220 -12.52 -0.21 -12.22
N LEU A 221 -12.12 -1.45 -12.48
CA LEU A 221 -11.16 -1.75 -13.54
C LEU A 221 -11.71 -1.44 -14.94
N ASP A 222 -13.02 -1.24 -15.07
CA ASP A 222 -13.72 -0.76 -16.26
C ASP A 222 -13.59 0.76 -16.47
N GLY A 223 -13.07 1.50 -15.49
CA GLY A 223 -13.00 2.97 -15.47
C GLY A 223 -14.25 3.64 -14.90
N GLY A 224 -15.26 2.88 -14.52
CA GLY A 224 -16.47 3.40 -13.88
C GLY A 224 -16.17 3.95 -12.48
N LEU A 225 -16.66 5.16 -12.19
CA LEU A 225 -16.53 5.77 -10.86
C LEU A 225 -17.34 4.96 -9.84
N ARG A 226 -16.71 4.54 -8.76
CA ARG A 226 -17.33 3.77 -7.68
C ARG A 226 -17.64 4.64 -6.46
N ARG A 227 -16.68 5.46 -6.04
CA ARG A 227 -16.78 6.30 -4.84
C ARG A 227 -15.97 7.59 -4.99
N THR A 228 -16.45 8.64 -4.33
CA THR A 228 -15.71 9.89 -4.17
C THR A 228 -15.75 10.29 -2.69
N PHE A 229 -14.57 10.60 -2.15
CA PHE A 229 -14.42 11.21 -0.84
C PHE A 229 -13.86 12.63 -1.03
N ALA A 230 -14.73 13.62 -0.98
CA ALA A 230 -14.35 15.02 -1.11
C ALA A 230 -13.54 15.50 0.11
N GLY A 231 -12.55 16.36 -0.11
CA GLY A 231 -11.77 16.98 0.96
C GLY A 231 -10.97 16.02 1.83
N THR A 232 -10.70 14.79 1.36
CA THR A 232 -9.91 13.81 2.11
C THR A 232 -8.41 13.94 1.89
N GLY A 233 -7.99 14.72 0.91
CA GLY A 233 -6.62 14.75 0.41
C GLY A 233 -6.37 13.68 -0.66
N ALA A 234 -5.26 13.81 -1.38
CA ALA A 234 -4.85 12.83 -2.39
C ALA A 234 -4.26 11.58 -1.73
N PRO A 235 -4.55 10.36 -2.24
CA PRO A 235 -3.93 9.13 -1.74
C PRO A 235 -2.41 9.21 -1.79
N ALA A 236 -1.76 8.80 -0.71
CA ALA A 236 -0.32 8.82 -0.53
C ALA A 236 0.19 7.46 -0.07
N GLY A 237 1.51 7.28 -0.13
CA GLY A 237 2.17 6.02 0.16
C GLY A 237 2.90 5.48 -1.07
N GLY A 238 3.94 4.70 -0.86
CA GLY A 238 4.78 4.14 -1.92
C GLY A 238 4.04 3.12 -2.78
N GLU A 239 4.41 1.86 -2.60
CA GLU A 239 3.82 0.75 -3.36
C GLU A 239 2.35 0.48 -2.95
N ASP A 240 1.99 0.70 -1.69
CA ASP A 240 0.63 0.50 -1.19
C ASP A 240 0.19 1.66 -0.29
N ALA A 241 -0.86 2.36 -0.69
CA ALA A 241 -1.45 3.45 0.11
C ALA A 241 -2.32 2.95 1.26
N PHE A 242 -2.69 1.67 1.26
CA PHE A 242 -3.61 1.08 2.25
C PHE A 242 -2.86 0.31 3.33
N SER A 243 -3.39 0.34 4.54
CA SER A 243 -2.89 -0.46 5.66
C SER A 243 -2.94 -1.96 5.33
N PRO A 244 -2.10 -2.82 5.92
CA PRO A 244 -2.11 -4.27 5.67
C PRO A 244 -3.48 -4.92 5.81
N SER A 245 -4.28 -4.52 6.80
CA SER A 245 -5.66 -4.97 6.96
C SER A 245 -6.60 -4.45 5.86
N GLY A 246 -6.20 -3.43 5.10
CA GLY A 246 -7.02 -2.76 4.10
C GLY A 246 -8.10 -1.85 4.68
N LYS A 247 -8.11 -1.65 5.99
CA LYS A 247 -9.11 -0.81 6.68
C LYS A 247 -8.90 0.67 6.44
N ASP A 248 -7.65 1.11 6.46
CA ASP A 248 -7.27 2.50 6.38
C ASP A 248 -6.40 2.80 5.16
N PHE A 249 -6.36 4.05 4.75
CA PHE A 249 -5.46 4.51 3.71
C PHE A 249 -4.82 5.86 4.07
N LEU A 250 -3.63 6.09 3.53
CA LEU A 250 -2.89 7.34 3.71
C LEU A 250 -3.30 8.36 2.67
N THR A 251 -3.40 9.62 3.10
CA THR A 251 -3.49 10.78 2.24
C THR A 251 -2.54 11.89 2.71
N TRP A 252 -2.10 12.74 1.79
CA TRP A 252 -1.66 14.07 2.18
C TRP A 252 -2.87 14.82 2.70
N CYS A 253 -2.82 15.33 3.92
CA CYS A 253 -3.94 16.08 4.48
C CYS A 253 -4.29 17.30 3.62
N PRO A 254 -5.57 17.70 3.56
CA PRO A 254 -5.94 19.02 3.05
C PRO A 254 -5.22 20.13 3.80
N LEU A 255 -4.96 21.25 3.13
CA LEU A 255 -4.25 22.40 3.70
C LEU A 255 -4.96 23.07 4.91
N THR A 256 -6.19 22.67 5.20
CA THR A 256 -6.94 23.09 6.40
C THR A 256 -6.42 22.43 7.67
N TYR A 257 -5.59 21.40 7.58
CA TYR A 257 -4.94 20.75 8.72
C TYR A 257 -3.49 21.21 8.85
N THR A 258 -3.00 21.26 10.08
CA THR A 258 -1.59 21.55 10.37
C THR A 258 -0.70 20.32 10.17
N GLU A 259 -1.26 19.14 10.39
CA GLU A 259 -0.57 17.88 10.18
C GLU A 259 -0.54 17.51 8.70
N PRO A 260 0.60 17.11 8.14
CA PRO A 260 0.71 16.86 6.70
C PRO A 260 0.12 15.52 6.26
N VAL A 261 -0.02 14.54 7.16
CA VAL A 261 -0.43 13.17 6.84
C VAL A 261 -1.71 12.81 7.57
N CYS A 262 -2.70 12.35 6.80
CA CYS A 262 -3.99 11.87 7.27
C CYS A 262 -4.13 10.36 7.04
N VAL A 263 -4.66 9.67 8.04
CA VAL A 263 -5.15 8.29 7.94
C VAL A 263 -6.67 8.34 7.81
N ARG A 264 -7.21 7.67 6.82
CA ARG A 264 -8.63 7.66 6.49
C ARG A 264 -9.18 6.25 6.52
N ASP A 265 -10.37 6.09 7.09
CA ASP A 265 -11.13 4.85 6.95
C ASP A 265 -11.53 4.61 5.49
N ARG A 266 -11.23 3.43 4.96
CA ARG A 266 -11.45 3.12 3.54
C ARG A 266 -12.92 3.03 3.15
N ALA A 267 -13.80 2.63 4.06
CA ALA A 267 -15.21 2.45 3.75
C ALA A 267 -15.94 3.80 3.67
N THR A 268 -15.57 4.74 4.53
CA THR A 268 -16.31 5.99 4.75
C THR A 268 -15.56 7.25 4.34
N GLY A 269 -14.24 7.19 4.17
CA GLY A 269 -13.37 8.35 3.95
C GLY A 269 -13.17 9.21 5.22
N ARG A 270 -13.74 8.82 6.37
CA ARG A 270 -13.62 9.57 7.63
C ARG A 270 -12.18 9.56 8.12
N LEU A 271 -11.81 10.64 8.79
CA LEU A 271 -10.50 10.78 9.41
C LEU A 271 -10.38 9.80 10.59
N SER A 272 -9.42 8.87 10.53
CA SER A 272 -9.05 7.94 11.60
C SER A 272 -7.95 8.53 12.48
N ALA A 273 -6.93 9.18 11.86
CA ALA A 273 -5.84 9.84 12.58
C ALA A 273 -5.22 10.97 11.76
N ARG A 274 -4.61 11.93 12.45
CA ARG A 274 -3.72 12.93 11.90
C ARG A 274 -2.31 12.66 12.43
N VAL A 275 -1.36 12.50 11.54
CA VAL A 275 0.01 12.11 11.89
C VAL A 275 0.90 13.34 11.81
N ASN A 276 1.36 13.81 12.97
CA ASN A 276 2.23 14.98 13.08
C ASN A 276 3.69 14.59 12.79
N ILE A 277 4.01 14.37 11.52
CA ILE A 277 5.35 14.02 11.06
C ILE A 277 5.75 14.93 9.90
N ARG A 278 6.96 15.48 9.92
CA ARG A 278 7.49 16.31 8.82
C ARG A 278 7.91 15.44 7.62
N ALA A 279 6.95 14.67 7.08
CA ALA A 279 7.22 13.78 5.97
C ALA A 279 7.51 14.57 4.68
N GLN A 280 8.62 14.22 4.02
CA GLN A 280 8.95 14.66 2.65
C GLN A 280 8.44 13.65 1.61
N ALA A 281 8.32 12.39 1.99
CA ALA A 281 7.68 11.34 1.21
C ALA A 281 7.03 10.32 2.15
N LEU A 282 5.97 9.65 1.65
CA LEU A 282 5.38 8.48 2.28
C LEU A 282 5.70 7.27 1.43
N LEU A 283 6.31 6.26 2.04
CA LEU A 283 6.77 5.05 1.35
C LEU A 283 5.85 3.85 1.59
N GLY A 284 4.77 4.04 2.37
CA GLY A 284 3.74 3.04 2.61
C GLY A 284 3.53 2.73 4.09
N TRP A 285 2.98 1.56 4.35
CA TRP A 285 2.70 1.05 5.68
C TRP A 285 3.73 0.03 6.13
N TRP A 286 4.20 0.16 7.36
CA TRP A 286 5.00 -0.87 8.03
C TRP A 286 4.09 -2.00 8.54
N ASP A 287 3.09 -1.62 9.31
CA ASP A 287 1.99 -2.46 9.80
C ASP A 287 0.70 -1.61 9.93
N ASP A 288 -0.37 -2.12 10.54
CA ASP A 288 -1.64 -1.37 10.68
C ASP A 288 -1.58 -0.15 11.61
N ARG A 289 -0.48 0.04 12.33
CA ARG A 289 -0.29 1.14 13.30
C ARG A 289 0.93 2.01 13.01
N HIS A 290 1.74 1.64 12.03
CA HIS A 290 2.96 2.36 11.70
C HIS A 290 3.07 2.57 10.19
N LEU A 291 3.57 3.72 9.82
CA LEU A 291 3.85 4.09 8.43
C LEU A 291 5.35 4.26 8.19
N ILE A 292 5.76 4.23 6.93
CA ILE A 292 7.12 4.49 6.49
C ILE A 292 7.15 5.87 5.84
N ALA A 293 7.94 6.78 6.40
CA ALA A 293 8.08 8.13 5.89
C ALA A 293 9.55 8.52 5.73
N VAL A 294 9.84 9.41 4.80
CA VAL A 294 11.13 10.11 4.73
C VAL A 294 11.00 11.43 5.46
N VAL A 295 11.88 11.68 6.41
CA VAL A 295 11.90 12.88 7.24
C VAL A 295 13.24 13.58 7.18
N PRO A 296 13.32 14.92 7.33
CA PRO A 296 14.58 15.64 7.49
C PRO A 296 15.32 15.22 8.77
N SER A 297 16.64 15.13 8.72
CA SER A 297 17.49 14.79 9.86
C SER A 297 18.88 15.40 9.69
N GLY A 298 19.22 16.44 10.48
CA GLY A 298 20.59 17.01 10.53
C GLY A 298 21.17 17.45 9.18
N GLY A 299 20.39 18.08 8.31
CA GLY A 299 20.82 18.47 6.97
C GLY A 299 20.77 17.37 5.91
N ALA A 300 20.39 16.15 6.30
CA ALA A 300 20.13 14.99 5.45
C ALA A 300 18.68 14.50 5.63
N TYR A 301 18.39 13.26 5.24
CA TYR A 301 17.08 12.65 5.37
C TYR A 301 17.19 11.24 5.94
N ARG A 302 16.08 10.75 6.53
CA ARG A 302 15.96 9.36 6.99
C ARG A 302 14.65 8.78 6.54
N ALA A 303 14.66 7.53 6.07
CA ALA A 303 13.46 6.73 6.05
C ALA A 303 13.23 6.15 7.44
N VAL A 304 12.05 6.38 8.02
CA VAL A 304 11.72 5.96 9.39
C VAL A 304 10.40 5.21 9.43
N VAL A 305 10.27 4.32 10.39
CA VAL A 305 8.98 3.82 10.87
C VAL A 305 8.44 4.82 11.88
N ALA A 306 7.24 5.31 11.66
CA ALA A 306 6.58 6.23 12.57
C ALA A 306 5.21 5.68 12.99
N ASP A 307 4.84 5.86 14.27
CA ASP A 307 3.51 5.55 14.76
C ASP A 307 2.49 6.60 14.29
N LEU A 308 1.21 6.35 14.53
CA LEU A 308 0.14 7.26 14.11
C LEU A 308 0.07 8.57 14.91
N THR A 309 0.92 8.75 15.93
CA THR A 309 1.12 10.06 16.57
C THR A 309 2.19 10.90 15.86
N GLY A 310 2.98 10.29 14.98
CA GLY A 310 4.08 10.89 14.25
C GLY A 310 5.46 10.69 14.90
N ARG A 311 5.54 9.89 15.99
CA ARG A 311 6.81 9.59 16.65
C ARG A 311 7.57 8.52 15.85
N SER A 312 8.81 8.83 15.49
CA SER A 312 9.71 7.86 14.87
C SER A 312 10.10 6.77 15.86
N THR A 313 9.85 5.52 15.51
CA THR A 313 10.14 4.35 16.35
C THR A 313 11.38 3.59 15.88
N ARG A 314 11.76 3.73 14.59
CA ARG A 314 12.92 3.07 14.01
C ARG A 314 13.41 3.81 12.77
N VAL A 315 14.73 3.86 12.59
CA VAL A 315 15.37 4.28 11.34
C VAL A 315 15.50 3.07 10.41
N LEU A 316 15.08 3.22 9.16
CA LEU A 316 15.16 2.21 8.10
C LEU A 316 16.23 2.52 7.07
N ALA A 317 16.55 3.80 6.84
CA ALA A 317 17.64 4.19 5.96
C ALA A 317 18.14 5.58 6.30
N ASP A 318 19.46 5.79 6.16
CA ASP A 318 20.08 7.11 6.10
C ASP A 318 20.23 7.52 4.62
N ILE A 319 19.76 8.73 4.29
CA ILE A 319 19.70 9.25 2.92
C ILE A 319 20.44 10.59 2.89
N PRO A 320 21.65 10.65 2.31
CA PRO A 320 22.37 11.91 2.14
C PRO A 320 21.57 12.96 1.37
N ALA A 321 21.76 14.24 1.70
CA ALA A 321 21.05 15.34 1.02
C ALA A 321 21.30 15.36 -0.49
N ALA A 322 22.51 15.00 -0.94
CA ALA A 322 22.85 14.91 -2.35
C ALA A 322 22.00 13.85 -3.09
N ASP A 323 21.81 12.67 -2.47
CA ASP A 323 21.00 11.59 -3.07
C ASP A 323 19.51 11.95 -3.08
N TRP A 324 19.01 12.61 -2.02
CA TRP A 324 17.65 13.13 -2.01
C TRP A 324 17.42 14.17 -3.12
N LYS A 325 18.36 15.10 -3.28
CA LYS A 325 18.34 16.08 -4.38
C LYS A 325 18.42 15.40 -5.76
N ALA A 326 19.18 14.31 -5.88
CA ALA A 326 19.26 13.47 -7.08
C ALA A 326 18.02 12.60 -7.29
N LYS A 327 16.99 12.75 -6.44
CA LYS A 327 15.69 12.04 -6.53
C LYS A 327 15.84 10.53 -6.36
N VAL A 328 16.55 10.11 -5.30
CA VAL A 328 16.48 8.71 -4.87
C VAL A 328 15.07 8.41 -4.33
N TYR A 329 14.49 7.30 -4.77
CA TYR A 329 13.18 6.83 -4.30
C TYR A 329 13.23 5.33 -4.00
N LEU A 330 12.92 4.96 -2.75
CA LEU A 330 12.98 3.58 -2.27
C LEU A 330 11.62 2.89 -2.42
N SER A 331 11.61 1.70 -3.02
CA SER A 331 10.42 0.85 -3.15
C SER A 331 10.47 -0.27 -2.12
N TYR A 332 9.57 -0.21 -1.14
CA TYR A 332 9.42 -1.22 -0.10
C TYR A 332 8.36 -2.24 -0.51
N THR A 333 8.72 -3.52 -0.52
CA THR A 333 7.83 -4.62 -0.88
C THR A 333 7.67 -5.59 0.29
N ARG A 334 6.48 -6.15 0.47
CA ARG A 334 6.20 -7.24 1.40
C ARG A 334 6.70 -8.55 0.79
N PRO A 335 7.55 -9.32 1.51
CA PRO A 335 8.05 -10.61 1.05
C PRO A 335 6.97 -11.70 1.00
#